data_fef0e45307809382e8c4285b6177c492
#
_entry.id   fef0e45307809382e8c4285b6177c492
#
_cell.length_a   1.000
_cell.length_b   1.000
_cell.length_c   1.000
_cell.angle_alpha   90.00
_cell.angle_beta   90.00
_cell.angle_gamma   90.00
#
_symmetry.space_group_name_H-M   'P 1'
#
loop_
_entity.id
_entity.type
_entity.pdbx_description
1 polymer ?
#
loop_
_entity_poly.entity_id
_entity_poly.type
_entity_poly.pdbx_seq_one_letter_code
_entity_poly.pdbx_strand_id
1 'polypeptide(L)'
;MALYRLEMQNVSRANGVSSVAKAAYRHRSVMVDHRTGEIHGEKSANRDDLVYAEILAPDNTPDFLIKSSNDLWNYVEKTEKRKDARTAKEFKITLPCELTNEQNIKLLREYLKKNFTDKGIICDFVIHNDKD
;
A
#
# COMPACT_ATOMS: atom_id res chain seq x y z
N MET A 1 14.11 4.80 -17.52
CA MET A 1 14.69 4.54 -16.19
C MET A 1 14.23 3.18 -15.68
N ALA A 2 15.18 2.38 -15.32
CA ALA A 2 14.89 1.02 -14.87
C ALA A 2 14.62 0.98 -13.37
N LEU A 3 13.64 0.16 -13.01
CA LEU A 3 13.46 -0.26 -11.62
C LEU A 3 14.42 -1.43 -11.41
N TYR A 4 15.23 -1.38 -10.35
CA TYR A 4 16.26 -2.38 -10.12
C TYR A 4 15.68 -3.73 -9.72
N ARG A 5 14.56 -3.71 -9.03
CA ARG A 5 14.00 -4.92 -8.47
C ARG A 5 12.50 -4.78 -8.31
N LEU A 6 11.79 -5.82 -8.66
CA LEU A 6 10.35 -5.90 -8.49
C LEU A 6 10.00 -7.26 -7.91
N GLU A 7 9.40 -7.26 -6.72
CA GLU A 7 8.87 -8.47 -6.10
C GLU A 7 7.37 -8.30 -5.91
N MET A 8 6.62 -9.37 -6.09
CA MET A 8 5.17 -9.35 -5.94
C MET A 8 4.72 -10.51 -5.07
N GLN A 9 3.78 -10.24 -4.18
CA GLN A 9 3.11 -11.29 -3.42
C GLN A 9 1.64 -10.96 -3.25
N ASN A 10 0.83 -12.00 -3.08
CA ASN A 10 -0.59 -11.83 -2.78
C ASN A 10 -0.76 -11.68 -1.27
N VAL A 11 -1.65 -10.77 -0.88
CA VAL A 11 -2.13 -10.68 0.50
C VAL A 11 -3.38 -11.54 0.56
N SER A 12 -3.34 -12.63 1.32
CA SER A 12 -4.40 -13.62 1.34
C SER A 12 -4.89 -13.87 2.77
N ARG A 13 -6.19 -13.86 2.93
CA ARG A 13 -6.83 -14.18 4.21
C ARG A 13 -6.58 -15.63 4.62
N ALA A 14 -6.43 -16.53 3.64
CA ALA A 14 -6.13 -17.93 3.91
C ALA A 14 -4.81 -18.12 4.66
N ASN A 15 -3.86 -17.20 4.47
CA ASN A 15 -2.57 -17.22 5.16
C ASN A 15 -2.61 -16.46 6.48
N GLY A 16 -3.78 -16.05 6.94
CA GLY A 16 -3.93 -15.29 8.17
C GLY A 16 -3.44 -13.85 8.09
N VAL A 17 -3.31 -13.31 6.88
CA VAL A 17 -2.76 -11.98 6.66
C VAL A 17 -3.87 -10.98 6.39
N SER A 18 -3.89 -9.89 7.18
CA SER A 18 -4.83 -8.79 7.00
C SER A 18 -4.21 -7.73 6.09
N SER A 19 -4.99 -7.23 5.13
CA SER A 19 -4.55 -6.09 4.31
C SER A 19 -4.41 -4.82 5.13
N VAL A 20 -5.19 -4.68 6.23
CA VAL A 20 -5.03 -3.57 7.16
C VAL A 20 -3.69 -3.67 7.90
N ALA A 21 -3.30 -4.87 8.31
CA ALA A 21 -1.99 -5.08 8.96
C ALA A 21 -0.83 -4.71 8.02
N LYS A 22 -0.94 -5.10 6.76
CA LYS A 22 0.07 -4.75 5.75
C LYS A 22 0.13 -3.24 5.52
N ALA A 23 -1.03 -2.57 5.45
CA ALA A 23 -1.08 -1.12 5.28
C ALA A 23 -0.48 -0.40 6.50
N ALA A 24 -0.80 -0.86 7.71
CA ALA A 24 -0.25 -0.28 8.93
C ALA A 24 1.28 -0.33 8.93
N TYR A 25 1.84 -1.46 8.54
CA TYR A 25 3.29 -1.62 8.46
C TYR A 25 3.90 -0.68 7.41
N ARG A 26 3.32 -0.63 6.21
CA ARG A 26 3.83 0.23 5.13
C ARG A 26 3.82 1.70 5.53
N HIS A 27 2.72 2.15 6.13
CA HIS A 27 2.53 3.56 6.47
C HIS A 27 3.17 3.96 7.79
N ARG A 28 3.81 3.04 8.50
CA ARG A 28 4.38 3.30 9.83
C ARG A 28 3.34 3.92 10.75
N SER A 29 2.16 3.33 10.75
CA SER A 29 0.98 3.88 11.42
C SER A 29 0.22 2.77 12.14
N VAL A 30 -0.47 3.14 13.21
CA VAL A 30 -1.33 2.22 13.93
C VAL A 30 -2.69 2.21 13.25
N MET A 31 -3.18 1.03 12.91
CA MET A 31 -4.48 0.86 12.25
C MET A 31 -5.26 -0.26 12.93
N VAL A 32 -6.58 -0.16 12.90
CA VAL A 32 -7.46 -1.18 13.46
C VAL A 32 -8.16 -1.93 12.33
N ASP A 33 -8.07 -3.25 12.36
CA ASP A 33 -8.85 -4.09 11.45
C ASP A 33 -10.25 -4.24 12.05
N HIS A 34 -11.23 -3.56 11.47
CA HIS A 34 -12.59 -3.55 12.00
C HIS A 34 -13.29 -4.91 11.91
N ARG A 35 -12.83 -5.77 11.02
CA ARG A 35 -13.40 -7.12 10.88
C ARG A 35 -13.04 -8.01 12.08
N THR A 36 -11.85 -7.86 12.61
CA THR A 36 -11.35 -8.70 13.72
C THR A 36 -11.21 -7.95 15.04
N GLY A 37 -11.19 -6.62 15.00
CA GLY A 37 -10.89 -5.79 16.17
C GLY A 37 -9.42 -5.70 16.51
N GLU A 38 -8.54 -6.35 15.74
CA GLU A 38 -7.12 -6.35 16.03
C GLU A 38 -6.47 -5.01 15.68
N ILE A 39 -5.51 -4.61 16.52
CA ILE A 39 -4.71 -3.40 16.33
C ILE A 39 -3.37 -3.81 15.74
N HIS A 40 -2.98 -3.15 14.67
CA HIS A 40 -1.75 -3.46 13.95
C HIS A 40 -0.85 -2.23 13.84
N GLY A 41 0.46 -2.46 13.72
CA GLY A 41 1.43 -1.42 13.40
C GLY A 41 2.06 -0.75 14.61
N GLU A 42 1.76 -1.17 15.82
CA GLU A 42 2.29 -0.53 17.02
C GLU A 42 3.81 -0.57 17.09
N LYS A 43 4.42 -1.68 16.66
CA LYS A 43 5.88 -1.81 16.68
C LYS A 43 6.55 -0.98 15.59
N SER A 44 5.96 -0.92 14.41
CA SER A 44 6.55 -0.21 13.27
C SER A 44 6.24 1.27 13.24
N ALA A 45 5.26 1.74 14.02
CA ALA A 45 4.87 3.15 14.05
C ALA A 45 6.00 4.06 14.55
N ASN A 46 6.97 3.51 15.27
CA ASN A 46 8.13 4.28 15.78
C ASN A 46 9.23 4.47 14.73
N ARG A 47 9.14 3.82 13.59
CA ARG A 47 10.15 3.97 12.55
C ARG A 47 9.98 5.30 11.83
N ASP A 48 11.09 5.94 11.52
CA ASP A 48 11.10 7.27 10.91
C ASP A 48 11.59 7.26 9.46
N ASP A 49 11.48 6.12 8.79
CA ASP A 49 11.99 5.93 7.45
C ASP A 49 10.95 6.18 6.33
N LEU A 50 9.77 6.64 6.69
CA LEU A 50 8.73 6.96 5.70
C LEU A 50 9.04 8.29 5.02
N VAL A 51 9.23 8.25 3.70
CA VAL A 51 9.54 9.42 2.89
C VAL A 51 8.28 10.01 2.27
N TYR A 52 7.39 9.15 1.78
CA TYR A 52 6.22 9.59 1.03
C TYR A 52 5.14 8.52 1.07
N ALA A 53 3.89 8.96 1.06
CA ALA A 53 2.75 8.05 1.00
C ALA A 53 1.63 8.70 0.19
N GLU A 54 0.99 7.92 -0.65
CA GLU A 54 -0.11 8.40 -1.48
C GLU A 54 -1.02 7.26 -1.90
N ILE A 55 -2.30 7.56 -2.09
CA ILE A 55 -3.24 6.65 -2.74
C ILE A 55 -3.54 7.22 -4.12
N LEU A 56 -3.21 6.47 -5.18
CA LEU A 56 -3.58 6.79 -6.55
C LEU A 56 -4.80 5.98 -6.93
N ALA A 57 -5.78 6.63 -7.55
CA ALA A 57 -7.04 5.98 -7.89
C ALA A 57 -7.57 6.50 -9.22
N PRO A 58 -8.40 5.69 -9.92
CA PRO A 58 -9.11 6.17 -11.10
C PRO A 58 -9.99 7.38 -10.76
N ASP A 59 -10.22 8.25 -11.74
CA ASP A 59 -10.94 9.52 -11.54
C ASP A 59 -12.34 9.35 -10.96
N ASN A 60 -13.00 8.24 -11.25
CA ASN A 60 -14.37 7.98 -10.80
C ASN A 60 -14.45 7.24 -9.48
N THR A 61 -13.33 7.12 -8.76
CA THR A 61 -13.31 6.43 -7.47
C THR A 61 -14.04 7.27 -6.42
N PRO A 62 -14.97 6.68 -5.62
CA PRO A 62 -15.63 7.41 -4.55
C PRO A 62 -14.64 7.92 -3.50
N ASP A 63 -14.84 9.15 -3.06
CA ASP A 63 -13.92 9.80 -2.11
C ASP A 63 -13.76 9.04 -0.80
N PHE A 64 -14.82 8.37 -0.32
CA PHE A 64 -14.73 7.66 0.96
C PHE A 64 -13.73 6.51 0.94
N LEU A 65 -13.43 5.97 -0.24
CA LEU A 65 -12.47 4.86 -0.38
C LEU A 65 -11.03 5.32 -0.27
N ILE A 66 -10.76 6.57 -0.59
CA ILE A 66 -9.39 7.07 -0.70
C ILE A 66 -9.04 8.17 0.29
N LYS A 67 -9.88 8.35 1.32
CA LYS A 67 -9.58 9.33 2.37
C LYS A 67 -8.33 8.96 3.16
N SER A 68 -8.17 7.68 3.45
CA SER A 68 -7.01 7.18 4.16
C SER A 68 -6.78 5.71 3.80
N SER A 69 -5.57 5.27 4.03
CA SER A 69 -5.22 3.86 3.84
C SER A 69 -6.02 2.97 4.80
N ASN A 70 -6.22 3.43 6.03
CA ASN A 70 -7.02 2.70 7.02
C ASN A 70 -8.44 2.46 6.51
N ASP A 71 -9.08 3.49 5.98
CA ASP A 71 -10.44 3.38 5.44
C ASP A 71 -10.50 2.46 4.22
N LEU A 72 -9.54 2.61 3.30
CA LEU A 72 -9.49 1.80 2.09
C LEU A 72 -9.40 0.30 2.42
N TRP A 73 -8.44 -0.08 3.24
CA TRP A 73 -8.20 -1.50 3.50
C TRP A 73 -9.25 -2.10 4.43
N ASN A 74 -9.85 -1.31 5.32
CA ASN A 74 -11.00 -1.80 6.09
C ASN A 74 -12.21 -2.03 5.20
N TYR A 75 -12.41 -1.18 4.18
CA TYR A 75 -13.47 -1.41 3.21
C TYR A 75 -13.25 -2.71 2.44
N VAL A 76 -12.02 -2.96 1.99
CA VAL A 76 -11.67 -4.19 1.28
C VAL A 76 -11.91 -5.42 2.15
N GLU A 77 -11.46 -5.38 3.41
CA GLU A 77 -11.67 -6.50 4.34
C GLU A 77 -13.15 -6.75 4.61
N LYS A 78 -13.94 -5.69 4.69
CA LYS A 78 -15.38 -5.80 4.94
C LYS A 78 -16.15 -6.38 3.75
N THR A 79 -15.77 -5.99 2.54
CA THR A 79 -16.50 -6.39 1.33
C THR A 79 -16.08 -7.75 0.80
N GLU A 80 -14.86 -8.19 1.09
CA GLU A 80 -14.38 -9.51 0.71
C GLU A 80 -14.81 -10.52 1.78
N LYS A 81 -15.70 -11.42 1.45
CA LYS A 81 -16.33 -12.32 2.42
C LYS A 81 -15.78 -13.74 2.44
N ARG A 82 -15.00 -14.11 1.45
CA ARG A 82 -14.47 -15.47 1.35
C ARG A 82 -13.36 -15.69 2.37
N LYS A 83 -13.28 -16.91 2.91
CA LYS A 83 -12.22 -17.30 3.86
C LYS A 83 -10.84 -17.27 3.24
N ASP A 84 -10.75 -17.48 1.93
CA ASP A 84 -9.52 -17.50 1.17
C ASP A 84 -9.35 -16.26 0.28
N ALA A 85 -10.03 -15.17 0.60
CA ALA A 85 -9.99 -13.95 -0.21
C ALA A 85 -8.57 -13.42 -0.35
N ARG A 86 -8.23 -13.10 -1.58
CA ARG A 86 -7.01 -12.35 -1.89
C ARG A 86 -7.39 -10.89 -1.91
N THR A 87 -7.03 -10.17 -0.84
CA THR A 87 -7.48 -8.80 -0.64
C THR A 87 -6.63 -7.77 -1.35
N ALA A 88 -5.38 -8.12 -1.66
CA ALA A 88 -4.47 -7.21 -2.32
C ALA A 88 -3.34 -7.95 -3.02
N LYS A 89 -2.67 -7.23 -3.91
CA LYS A 89 -1.34 -7.61 -4.41
C LYS A 89 -0.36 -6.57 -3.88
N GLU A 90 0.70 -7.04 -3.26
CA GLU A 90 1.74 -6.17 -2.71
C GLU A 90 2.98 -6.25 -3.58
N PHE A 91 3.50 -5.09 -3.97
CA PHE A 91 4.73 -4.98 -4.75
C PHE A 91 5.80 -4.31 -3.92
N LYS A 92 7.02 -4.86 -3.98
CA LYS A 92 8.21 -4.21 -3.44
C LYS A 92 9.08 -3.81 -4.62
N ILE A 93 9.34 -2.52 -4.73
CA ILE A 93 10.08 -1.96 -5.86
C ILE A 93 11.30 -1.24 -5.30
N THR A 94 12.49 -1.57 -5.84
CA THR A 94 13.71 -0.86 -5.49
C THR A 94 13.88 0.30 -6.48
N LEU A 95 13.93 1.52 -5.94
CA LEU A 95 14.09 2.74 -6.75
C LEU A 95 15.57 3.10 -6.88
N PRO A 96 15.96 3.78 -7.98
CA PRO A 96 17.33 4.21 -8.16
C PRO A 96 17.79 5.16 -7.06
N CYS A 97 18.94 4.89 -6.46
CA CYS A 97 19.48 5.72 -5.39
C CYS A 97 20.13 7.02 -5.92
N GLU A 98 20.45 7.07 -7.19
CA GLU A 98 21.02 8.26 -7.83
C GLU A 98 20.01 9.36 -8.12
N LEU A 99 18.70 9.05 -8.00
CA LEU A 99 17.64 10.03 -8.19
C LEU A 99 17.28 10.67 -6.85
N THR A 100 16.81 11.91 -6.91
CA THR A 100 16.27 12.58 -5.72
C THR A 100 14.94 11.95 -5.32
N ASN A 101 14.49 12.22 -4.09
CA ASN A 101 13.17 11.75 -3.65
C ASN A 101 12.06 12.26 -4.57
N GLU A 102 12.14 13.53 -5.00
CA GLU A 102 11.14 14.11 -5.90
C GLU A 102 11.11 13.41 -7.24
N GLN A 103 12.28 13.08 -7.78
CA GLN A 103 12.38 12.35 -9.05
C GLN A 103 11.83 10.92 -8.90
N ASN A 104 12.12 10.25 -7.80
CA ASN A 104 11.61 8.91 -7.53
C ASN A 104 10.09 8.91 -7.35
N ILE A 105 9.54 9.91 -6.66
CA ILE A 105 8.09 10.06 -6.49
C ILE A 105 7.43 10.20 -7.85
N LYS A 106 7.95 11.07 -8.70
CA LYS A 106 7.40 11.31 -10.03
C LYS A 106 7.48 10.04 -10.89
N LEU A 107 8.62 9.38 -10.88
CA LEU A 107 8.83 8.13 -11.63
C LEU A 107 7.81 7.08 -11.21
N LEU A 108 7.66 6.87 -9.90
CA LEU A 108 6.76 5.85 -9.37
C LEU A 108 5.30 6.20 -9.67
N ARG A 109 4.90 7.46 -9.50
CA ARG A 109 3.53 7.89 -9.81
C ARG A 109 3.18 7.64 -11.28
N GLU A 110 4.08 7.98 -12.19
CA GLU A 110 3.86 7.76 -13.62
C GLU A 110 3.75 6.27 -13.94
N TYR A 111 4.61 5.45 -13.34
CA TYR A 111 4.59 4.00 -13.52
C TYR A 111 3.27 3.40 -13.02
N LEU A 112 2.86 3.76 -11.82
CA LEU A 112 1.64 3.22 -11.21
C LEU A 112 0.40 3.69 -11.94
N LYS A 113 0.37 4.95 -12.37
CA LYS A 113 -0.74 5.49 -13.14
C LYS A 113 -0.92 4.74 -14.44
N LYS A 114 0.14 4.60 -15.21
CA LYS A 114 0.09 3.96 -16.52
C LYS A 114 -0.29 2.49 -16.45
N ASN A 115 0.24 1.78 -15.48
CA ASN A 115 0.11 0.32 -15.42
C ASN A 115 -1.05 -0.17 -14.55
N PHE A 116 -1.57 0.66 -13.66
CA PHE A 116 -2.61 0.25 -12.72
C PHE A 116 -3.81 1.19 -12.69
N THR A 117 -3.63 2.46 -12.31
CA THR A 117 -4.80 3.33 -12.11
C THR A 117 -5.54 3.65 -13.39
N ASP A 118 -4.84 3.81 -14.51
CA ASP A 118 -5.47 4.02 -15.81
C ASP A 118 -6.24 2.76 -16.27
N LYS A 119 -5.99 1.62 -15.64
CA LYS A 119 -6.68 0.36 -15.91
C LYS A 119 -7.75 0.03 -14.86
N GLY A 120 -8.07 0.97 -14.00
CA GLY A 120 -9.13 0.83 -13.02
C GLY A 120 -8.71 0.30 -11.65
N ILE A 121 -7.41 0.28 -11.34
CA ILE A 121 -6.88 -0.29 -10.10
C ILE A 121 -6.44 0.82 -9.15
N ILE A 122 -6.82 0.71 -7.88
CA ILE A 122 -6.37 1.63 -6.83
C ILE A 122 -5.02 1.17 -6.31
N CYS A 123 -4.07 2.11 -6.20
CA CYS A 123 -2.74 1.84 -5.66
C CYS A 123 -2.51 2.63 -4.38
N ASP A 124 -2.21 1.92 -3.31
CA ASP A 124 -1.78 2.52 -2.04
C ASP A 124 -0.28 2.28 -1.93
N PHE A 125 0.52 3.35 -2.00
CA PHE A 125 1.96 3.18 -2.01
C PHE A 125 2.68 4.10 -1.05
N VAL A 126 3.84 3.65 -0.62
CA VAL A 126 4.75 4.40 0.25
C VAL A 126 6.16 4.27 -0.29
N ILE A 127 7.00 5.24 0.07
CA ILE A 127 8.44 5.18 -0.17
C ILE A 127 9.13 5.22 1.16
N HIS A 128 9.99 4.25 1.41
CA HIS A 128 10.81 4.19 2.61
C HIS A 128 12.25 4.54 2.26
N ASN A 129 12.92 5.24 3.15
CA ASN A 129 14.34 5.47 3.05
C ASN A 129 15.05 4.39 3.86
N ASP A 130 15.52 3.36 3.16
CA ASP A 130 16.16 2.22 3.79
C ASP A 130 17.58 2.59 4.17
N LYS A 131 17.83 2.67 5.46
CA LYS A 131 19.15 3.05 6.00
C LYS A 131 19.85 1.80 6.51
N ASP A 132 20.46 1.11 5.64
CA ASP A 132 21.29 -0.03 6.04
C ASP A 132 22.67 0.37 6.48
#